data_c238467f2219ecfab9b1a9a1b7b4988b
#
_entry.id   c238467f2219ecfab9b1a9a1b7b4988b
#
_cell.length_a   1.000
_cell.length_b   1.000
_cell.length_c   1.000
_cell.angle_alpha   90.00
_cell.angle_beta   90.00
_cell.angle_gamma   90.00
#
_symmetry.space_group_name_H-M   'P 1'
#
loop_
_entity.id
_entity.type
_entity.pdbx_description
1 polymer ?
#
loop_
_entity_poly.entity_id
_entity_poly.type
_entity_poly.pdbx_seq_one_letter_code
_entity_poly.pdbx_strand_id
1 'polypeptide(L)'
;MDLQALLQAFLQDRGHSPARKAMKKVISVRFKENGKTYYFDPAGSDIKTGEYVIVETARGIECGEVVQGVKEIPDASVPKALKPITRMADSVDVRRMRQNREDEKRAYRTCQECIARHGLEMKLVEAEYTLDRSKIMFYFTADGRVDFRELVKDLAGIFHTRIELRQIGVRDESKMIGGLGICGQPFCCSRFLKDFQPVSIKMAKEQGLSLNPTKISGACGRLMCCLAYE
;
A
#
# COMPACT_ATOMS: atom_id res chain seq x y z
N MET A 1 -14.03 17.14 62.14
CA MET A 1 -13.66 16.62 60.80
C MET A 1 -13.46 15.14 60.95
N ASP A 2 -14.38 14.40 60.39
CA ASP A 2 -14.60 12.97 60.67
C ASP A 2 -13.61 12.11 59.86
N LEU A 3 -12.69 11.45 60.59
CA LEU A 3 -11.63 10.59 60.03
C LEU A 3 -12.24 9.38 59.29
N GLN A 4 -13.46 8.98 59.62
CA GLN A 4 -14.17 7.87 59.02
C GLN A 4 -14.67 8.23 57.61
N ALA A 5 -15.03 9.48 57.34
CA ALA A 5 -15.47 9.95 56.02
C ALA A 5 -14.30 9.98 55.01
N LEU A 6 -13.10 10.33 55.50
CA LEU A 6 -11.86 10.31 54.67
C LEU A 6 -11.39 8.85 54.33
N LEU A 7 -11.54 7.90 55.26
CA LEU A 7 -11.26 6.51 54.99
C LEU A 7 -12.24 5.86 54.03
N GLN A 8 -13.53 6.23 54.08
CA GLN A 8 -14.53 5.73 53.10
C GLN A 8 -14.30 6.27 51.69
N ALA A 9 -13.90 7.54 51.55
CA ALA A 9 -13.54 8.13 50.27
C ALA A 9 -12.32 7.48 49.64
N PHE A 10 -11.31 7.08 50.46
CA PHE A 10 -10.09 6.39 50.00
C PHE A 10 -10.32 4.91 49.63
N LEU A 11 -11.38 4.28 50.14
CA LEU A 11 -11.74 2.91 49.80
C LEU A 11 -12.65 2.81 48.57
N GLN A 12 -13.36 3.90 48.19
CA GLN A 12 -14.20 3.96 47.01
C GLN A 12 -13.42 4.18 45.69
N ASP A 13 -12.15 4.65 45.76
CA ASP A 13 -11.33 4.93 44.56
C ASP A 13 -10.49 3.72 44.10
N ARG A 14 -10.74 2.52 44.62
CA ARG A 14 -10.06 1.26 44.20
C ARG A 14 -10.89 0.45 43.16
N GLY A 15 -11.85 1.07 42.48
CA GLY A 15 -12.77 0.43 41.53
C GLY A 15 -12.47 0.66 40.04
N HIS A 16 -11.41 1.39 39.66
CA HIS A 16 -11.01 1.48 38.26
C HIS A 16 -10.00 0.36 37.93
N SER A 17 -10.54 -0.84 37.76
CA SER A 17 -9.83 -1.86 36.98
C SER A 17 -9.55 -1.25 35.61
N PRO A 18 -8.29 -1.18 35.14
CA PRO A 18 -8.02 -0.68 33.79
C PRO A 18 -8.81 -1.57 32.83
N ALA A 19 -9.77 -0.98 32.13
CA ALA A 19 -10.55 -1.69 31.11
C ALA A 19 -9.55 -2.50 30.28
N ARG A 20 -9.63 -3.83 30.33
CA ARG A 20 -8.80 -4.73 29.53
C ARG A 20 -8.95 -4.24 28.10
N LYS A 21 -7.92 -3.56 27.58
CA LYS A 21 -7.88 -3.13 26.17
C LYS A 21 -8.12 -4.39 25.38
N ALA A 22 -9.23 -4.45 24.67
CA ALA A 22 -9.55 -5.59 23.83
C ALA A 22 -8.36 -5.81 22.88
N MET A 23 -7.77 -6.99 22.95
CA MET A 23 -6.63 -7.39 22.12
C MET A 23 -7.18 -8.16 20.92
N LYS A 24 -6.70 -7.85 19.73
CA LYS A 24 -7.03 -8.60 18.51
C LYS A 24 -5.80 -9.34 18.02
N LYS A 25 -6.01 -10.59 17.60
CA LYS A 25 -4.99 -11.38 16.91
C LYS A 25 -4.91 -10.92 15.47
N VAL A 26 -3.70 -10.64 15.03
CA VAL A 26 -3.41 -10.21 13.66
C VAL A 26 -2.15 -10.89 13.15
N ILE A 27 -2.07 -11.03 11.83
CA ILE A 27 -0.83 -11.33 11.11
C ILE A 27 -0.44 -10.14 10.25
N SER A 28 0.84 -10.05 9.95
CA SER A 28 1.39 -9.02 9.07
C SER A 28 1.75 -9.64 7.72
N VAL A 29 1.08 -9.23 6.66
CA VAL A 29 1.24 -9.80 5.31
C VAL A 29 1.84 -8.75 4.38
N ARG A 30 2.76 -9.17 3.53
CA ARG A 30 3.42 -8.36 2.51
C ARG A 30 3.23 -9.01 1.13
N PHE A 31 2.84 -8.22 0.14
CA PHE A 31 2.58 -8.69 -1.23
C PHE A 31 3.78 -8.54 -2.17
N LYS A 32 4.65 -7.55 -1.91
CA LYS A 32 5.88 -7.26 -2.70
C LYS A 32 7.07 -7.17 -1.76
N GLU A 33 8.25 -7.58 -2.19
CA GLU A 33 9.48 -7.64 -1.36
C GLU A 33 9.76 -6.34 -0.60
N ASN A 34 9.63 -5.20 -1.27
CA ASN A 34 9.82 -3.87 -0.67
C ASN A 34 8.49 -3.15 -0.40
N GLY A 35 7.37 -3.90 -0.38
CA GLY A 35 6.03 -3.37 -0.20
C GLY A 35 5.66 -3.10 1.25
N LYS A 36 4.56 -2.38 1.43
CA LYS A 36 3.96 -2.18 2.75
C LYS A 36 3.43 -3.48 3.33
N THR A 37 3.48 -3.56 4.65
CA THR A 37 2.87 -4.63 5.43
C THR A 37 1.45 -4.26 5.81
N TYR A 38 0.53 -5.20 5.67
CA TYR A 38 -0.88 -5.05 5.98
C TYR A 38 -1.28 -6.04 7.06
N TYR A 39 -2.20 -5.63 7.93
CA TYR A 39 -2.75 -6.50 8.96
C TYR A 39 -3.98 -7.26 8.44
N PHE A 40 -4.01 -8.57 8.73
CA PHE A 40 -5.13 -9.46 8.46
C PHE A 40 -5.49 -10.27 9.70
N ASP A 41 -6.74 -10.72 9.75
CA ASP A 41 -7.20 -11.66 10.78
C ASP A 41 -6.73 -13.06 10.40
N PRO A 42 -6.01 -13.77 11.30
CA PRO A 42 -5.58 -15.15 11.04
C PRO A 42 -6.71 -16.16 10.95
N ALA A 43 -7.98 -15.78 11.17
CA ALA A 43 -9.16 -16.66 11.13
C ALA A 43 -9.00 -17.93 11.99
N GLY A 44 -8.33 -17.81 13.14
CA GLY A 44 -8.09 -18.95 14.05
C GLY A 44 -6.95 -19.89 13.66
N SER A 45 -6.26 -19.64 12.53
CA SER A 45 -5.13 -20.45 12.08
C SER A 45 -3.84 -20.06 12.81
N ASP A 46 -3.02 -21.04 13.14
CA ASP A 46 -1.66 -20.80 13.66
C ASP A 46 -0.70 -20.61 12.47
N ILE A 47 -0.40 -19.35 12.19
CA ILE A 47 0.36 -18.92 11.00
C ILE A 47 1.71 -18.41 11.43
N LYS A 48 2.78 -18.97 10.87
CA LYS A 48 4.16 -18.62 11.16
C LYS A 48 4.72 -17.60 10.18
N THR A 49 5.75 -16.90 10.61
CA THR A 49 6.54 -16.02 9.74
C THR A 49 7.18 -16.82 8.61
N GLY A 50 7.14 -16.30 7.38
CA GLY A 50 7.66 -16.95 6.18
C GLY A 50 6.65 -17.82 5.42
N GLU A 51 5.47 -18.06 6.01
CA GLU A 51 4.38 -18.76 5.30
C GLU A 51 3.65 -17.80 4.34
N TYR A 52 2.91 -18.38 3.40
CA TYR A 52 2.13 -17.63 2.43
C TYR A 52 0.63 -17.82 2.68
N VAL A 53 -0.12 -16.76 2.50
CA VAL A 53 -1.58 -16.75 2.70
C VAL A 53 -2.29 -16.16 1.49
N ILE A 54 -3.49 -16.66 1.24
CA ILE A 54 -4.40 -16.12 0.24
C ILE A 54 -5.38 -15.19 0.95
N VAL A 55 -5.50 -13.99 0.41
CA VAL A 55 -6.38 -12.95 0.95
C VAL A 55 -7.18 -12.29 -0.17
N GLU A 56 -8.37 -11.82 0.17
CA GLU A 56 -9.18 -11.02 -0.74
C GLU A 56 -8.95 -9.53 -0.49
N THR A 57 -8.45 -8.84 -1.52
CA THR A 57 -8.20 -7.41 -1.49
C THR A 57 -9.16 -6.65 -2.40
N ALA A 58 -9.05 -5.33 -2.47
CA ALA A 58 -9.78 -4.53 -3.46
C ALA A 58 -9.35 -4.81 -4.93
N ARG A 59 -8.21 -5.48 -5.12
CA ARG A 59 -7.67 -5.86 -6.44
C ARG A 59 -8.11 -7.25 -6.88
N GLY A 60 -8.64 -8.04 -5.96
CA GLY A 60 -9.02 -9.45 -6.14
C GLY A 60 -8.28 -10.35 -5.14
N ILE A 61 -8.14 -11.61 -5.53
CA ILE A 61 -7.43 -12.62 -4.73
C ILE A 61 -5.93 -12.44 -4.92
N GLU A 62 -5.21 -12.26 -3.81
CA GLU A 62 -3.76 -12.07 -3.79
C GLU A 62 -3.09 -13.08 -2.86
N CYS A 63 -1.88 -13.50 -3.23
CA CYS A 63 -1.01 -14.32 -2.38
C CYS A 63 0.04 -13.41 -1.74
N GLY A 64 0.12 -13.42 -0.41
CA GLY A 64 1.06 -12.61 0.35
C GLY A 64 1.93 -13.44 1.28
N GLU A 65 3.14 -12.96 1.52
CA GLU A 65 4.08 -13.52 2.49
C GLU A 65 3.78 -13.00 3.90
N VAL A 66 3.72 -13.87 4.87
CA VAL A 66 3.57 -13.50 6.28
C VAL A 66 4.91 -13.06 6.84
N VAL A 67 5.08 -11.75 7.01
CA VAL A 67 6.31 -11.13 7.55
C VAL A 67 6.37 -11.27 9.07
N GLN A 68 5.21 -11.32 9.72
CA GLN A 68 5.10 -11.55 11.15
C GLN A 68 3.88 -12.43 11.41
N GLY A 69 4.10 -13.55 12.05
CA GLY A 69 3.08 -14.51 12.46
C GLY A 69 2.05 -13.91 13.44
N VAL A 70 1.21 -14.74 13.99
CA VAL A 70 0.12 -14.30 14.87
C VAL A 70 0.66 -13.52 16.07
N LYS A 71 0.18 -12.28 16.22
CA LYS A 71 0.45 -11.43 17.38
C LYS A 71 -0.82 -10.76 17.88
N GLU A 72 -0.83 -10.42 19.15
CA GLU A 72 -1.91 -9.65 19.76
C GLU A 72 -1.55 -8.16 19.77
N ILE A 73 -2.44 -7.34 19.25
CA ILE A 73 -2.30 -5.87 19.29
C ILE A 73 -3.57 -5.23 19.87
N PRO A 74 -3.46 -4.05 20.52
CA PRO A 74 -4.62 -3.33 21.03
C PRO A 74 -5.60 -3.00 19.91
N ASP A 75 -6.89 -3.20 20.13
CA ASP A 75 -7.95 -2.95 19.14
C ASP A 75 -7.89 -1.53 18.56
N ALA A 76 -7.52 -0.53 19.35
CA ALA A 76 -7.32 0.85 18.91
C ALA A 76 -6.23 1.03 17.83
N SER A 77 -5.29 0.08 17.73
CA SER A 77 -4.19 0.10 16.74
C SER A 77 -4.51 -0.69 15.47
N VAL A 78 -5.67 -1.37 15.46
CA VAL A 78 -6.12 -2.19 14.32
C VAL A 78 -6.96 -1.32 13.37
N PRO A 79 -6.79 -1.43 12.04
CA PRO A 79 -7.73 -0.82 11.09
C PRO A 79 -9.16 -1.29 11.37
N LYS A 80 -10.14 -0.37 11.31
CA LYS A 80 -11.55 -0.65 11.66
C LYS A 80 -12.19 -1.84 10.93
N ALA A 81 -11.67 -2.20 9.76
CA ALA A 81 -12.12 -3.34 8.96
C ALA A 81 -10.94 -4.30 8.72
N LEU A 82 -10.62 -5.13 9.71
CA LEU A 82 -9.66 -6.22 9.54
C LEU A 82 -10.29 -7.32 8.69
N LYS A 83 -9.71 -7.58 7.52
CA LYS A 83 -10.17 -8.67 6.66
C LYS A 83 -9.54 -9.99 7.11
N PRO A 84 -10.30 -11.10 7.11
CA PRO A 84 -9.74 -12.41 7.39
C PRO A 84 -8.90 -12.90 6.18
N ILE A 85 -7.98 -13.82 6.45
CA ILE A 85 -7.38 -14.61 5.38
C ILE A 85 -8.43 -15.54 4.80
N THR A 86 -8.32 -15.84 3.51
CA THR A 86 -9.19 -16.81 2.86
C THR A 86 -8.75 -18.24 3.18
N ARG A 87 -7.45 -18.50 3.06
CA ARG A 87 -6.79 -19.78 3.38
C ARG A 87 -5.26 -19.63 3.38
N MET A 88 -4.59 -20.67 3.86
CA MET A 88 -3.16 -20.83 3.63
C MET A 88 -2.90 -21.07 2.15
N ALA A 89 -1.79 -20.52 1.64
CA ALA A 89 -1.37 -20.80 0.27
C ALA A 89 -0.67 -22.16 0.18
N ASP A 90 -1.01 -22.91 -0.83
CA ASP A 90 -0.33 -24.16 -1.15
C ASP A 90 0.90 -23.95 -2.06
N SER A 91 1.61 -25.04 -2.35
CA SER A 91 2.80 -24.97 -3.21
C SER A 91 2.47 -24.57 -4.66
N VAL A 92 1.24 -24.79 -5.11
CA VAL A 92 0.77 -24.39 -6.44
C VAL A 92 0.55 -22.88 -6.50
N ASP A 93 -0.09 -22.32 -5.45
CA ASP A 93 -0.29 -20.87 -5.34
C ASP A 93 1.03 -20.10 -5.33
N VAL A 94 1.99 -20.55 -4.51
CA VAL A 94 3.32 -19.92 -4.41
C VAL A 94 4.05 -19.99 -5.74
N ARG A 95 3.98 -21.12 -6.43
CA ARG A 95 4.58 -21.29 -7.76
C ARG A 95 3.93 -20.37 -8.78
N ARG A 96 2.59 -20.28 -8.78
CA ARG A 96 1.82 -19.38 -9.64
C ARG A 96 2.16 -17.92 -9.39
N MET A 97 2.26 -17.51 -8.12
CA MET A 97 2.68 -16.16 -7.74
C MET A 97 4.07 -15.83 -8.30
N ARG A 98 5.05 -16.74 -8.17
CA ARG A 98 6.40 -16.54 -8.72
C ARG A 98 6.39 -16.45 -10.24
N GLN A 99 5.63 -17.33 -10.90
CA GLN A 99 5.50 -17.31 -12.35
C GLN A 99 4.85 -16.01 -12.83
N ASN A 100 3.80 -15.54 -12.14
CA ASN A 100 3.17 -14.26 -12.47
C ASN A 100 4.18 -13.11 -12.42
N ARG A 101 5.04 -13.03 -11.41
CA ARG A 101 6.08 -12.00 -11.32
C ARG A 101 7.05 -11.98 -12.50
N GLU A 102 7.41 -13.16 -13.02
CA GLU A 102 8.26 -13.21 -14.21
C GLU A 102 7.48 -12.81 -15.48
N ASP A 103 6.24 -13.23 -15.59
CA ASP A 103 5.38 -12.88 -16.72
C ASP A 103 5.01 -11.38 -16.70
N GLU A 104 4.86 -10.76 -15.52
CA GLU A 104 4.67 -9.30 -15.35
C GLU A 104 5.82 -8.50 -15.94
N LYS A 105 7.07 -8.94 -15.75
CA LYS A 105 8.24 -8.29 -16.35
C LYS A 105 8.20 -8.36 -17.88
N ARG A 106 7.76 -9.50 -18.45
CA ARG A 106 7.59 -9.65 -19.90
C ARG A 106 6.45 -8.79 -20.40
N ALA A 107 5.30 -8.83 -19.72
CA ALA A 107 4.14 -8.03 -20.04
C ALA A 107 4.43 -6.53 -20.03
N TYR A 108 5.22 -6.08 -19.05
CA TYR A 108 5.67 -4.69 -18.97
C TYR A 108 6.45 -4.27 -20.23
N ARG A 109 7.43 -5.07 -20.67
CA ARG A 109 8.22 -4.78 -21.87
C ARG A 109 7.37 -4.77 -23.14
N THR A 110 6.52 -5.78 -23.31
CA THR A 110 5.60 -5.86 -24.46
C THR A 110 4.64 -4.68 -24.50
N CYS A 111 4.07 -4.30 -23.35
CA CYS A 111 3.18 -3.13 -23.31
C CYS A 111 3.94 -1.84 -23.63
N GLN A 112 5.17 -1.68 -23.17
CA GLN A 112 6.02 -0.53 -23.46
C GLN A 112 6.33 -0.42 -24.97
N GLU A 113 6.60 -1.54 -25.64
CA GLU A 113 6.79 -1.61 -27.09
C GLU A 113 5.51 -1.24 -27.85
N CYS A 114 4.35 -1.71 -27.38
CA CYS A 114 3.06 -1.35 -27.96
C CYS A 114 2.74 0.15 -27.79
N ILE A 115 2.99 0.72 -26.62
CA ILE A 115 2.84 2.16 -26.35
C ILE A 115 3.69 2.98 -27.33
N ALA A 116 4.96 2.60 -27.52
CA ALA A 116 5.86 3.26 -28.46
C ALA A 116 5.37 3.13 -29.91
N ARG A 117 4.87 1.96 -30.31
CA ARG A 117 4.31 1.73 -31.67
C ARG A 117 3.09 2.59 -31.96
N HIS A 118 2.23 2.78 -30.98
CA HIS A 118 1.04 3.62 -31.10
C HIS A 118 1.34 5.13 -30.88
N GLY A 119 2.57 5.50 -30.53
CA GLY A 119 2.96 6.89 -30.29
C GLY A 119 2.18 7.57 -29.16
N LEU A 120 1.79 6.80 -28.11
CA LEU A 120 0.99 7.32 -27.03
C LEU A 120 1.85 8.08 -25.99
N GLU A 121 1.43 9.29 -25.64
CA GLU A 121 2.06 10.11 -24.61
C GLU A 121 1.65 9.64 -23.22
N MET A 122 2.14 8.46 -22.83
CA MET A 122 1.90 7.87 -21.52
C MET A 122 3.16 7.12 -21.05
N LYS A 123 3.38 7.12 -19.75
CA LYS A 123 4.49 6.41 -19.11
C LYS A 123 3.95 5.20 -18.36
N LEU A 124 4.32 4.02 -18.80
CA LEU A 124 4.00 2.78 -18.09
C LEU A 124 4.79 2.72 -16.78
N VAL A 125 4.12 2.42 -15.68
CA VAL A 125 4.72 2.34 -14.33
C VAL A 125 4.88 0.90 -13.89
N GLU A 126 3.83 0.08 -14.02
CA GLU A 126 3.83 -1.30 -13.57
C GLU A 126 2.81 -2.15 -14.32
N ALA A 127 3.05 -3.46 -14.39
CA ALA A 127 2.11 -4.47 -14.85
C ALA A 127 1.90 -5.49 -13.73
N GLU A 128 0.65 -5.87 -13.44
CA GLU A 128 0.28 -6.83 -12.39
C GLU A 128 -0.73 -7.84 -12.92
N TYR A 129 -0.46 -9.14 -12.74
CA TYR A 129 -1.44 -10.20 -12.93
C TYR A 129 -2.22 -10.46 -11.64
N THR A 130 -3.52 -10.72 -11.76
CA THR A 130 -4.25 -11.37 -10.66
C THR A 130 -3.72 -12.80 -10.45
N LEU A 131 -3.82 -13.32 -9.22
CA LEU A 131 -3.31 -14.66 -8.91
C LEU A 131 -3.93 -15.75 -9.80
N ASP A 132 -5.20 -15.61 -10.14
CA ASP A 132 -5.97 -16.51 -11.02
C ASP A 132 -5.70 -16.29 -12.52
N ARG A 133 -4.92 -15.26 -12.87
CA ARG A 133 -4.64 -14.84 -14.26
C ARG A 133 -5.88 -14.42 -15.06
N SER A 134 -6.98 -14.13 -14.41
CA SER A 134 -8.21 -13.70 -15.10
C SER A 134 -8.07 -12.32 -15.75
N LYS A 135 -7.15 -11.49 -15.24
CA LYS A 135 -6.85 -10.16 -15.78
C LYS A 135 -5.41 -9.74 -15.53
N ILE A 136 -4.97 -8.80 -16.38
CA ILE A 136 -3.72 -8.06 -16.21
C ILE A 136 -4.04 -6.57 -16.11
N MET A 137 -3.44 -5.92 -15.13
CA MET A 137 -3.56 -4.49 -14.88
C MET A 137 -2.26 -3.79 -15.26
N PHE A 138 -2.37 -2.74 -16.07
CA PHE A 138 -1.27 -1.85 -16.41
C PHE A 138 -1.49 -0.49 -15.76
N TYR A 139 -0.57 -0.08 -14.91
CA TYR A 139 -0.58 1.22 -14.27
C TYR A 139 0.27 2.19 -15.07
N PHE A 140 -0.27 3.37 -15.37
CA PHE A 140 0.42 4.38 -16.15
C PHE A 140 0.16 5.79 -15.63
N THR A 141 1.07 6.71 -15.97
CA THR A 141 0.89 8.15 -15.80
C THR A 141 0.81 8.83 -17.16
N ALA A 142 0.03 9.89 -17.26
CA ALA A 142 -0.08 10.76 -18.43
C ALA A 142 -0.52 12.15 -17.98
N ASP A 143 -0.10 13.18 -18.70
CA ASP A 143 -0.46 14.57 -18.39
C ASP A 143 -1.90 14.93 -18.79
N GLY A 144 -2.49 14.13 -19.68
CA GLY A 144 -3.83 14.34 -20.19
C GLY A 144 -4.63 13.05 -20.37
N ARG A 145 -5.70 13.16 -21.12
CA ARG A 145 -6.54 12.02 -21.52
C ARG A 145 -5.88 11.29 -22.69
N VAL A 146 -5.59 10.02 -22.54
CA VAL A 146 -5.02 9.15 -23.58
C VAL A 146 -6.10 8.27 -24.18
N ASP A 147 -6.14 8.17 -25.52
CA ASP A 147 -6.97 7.19 -26.21
C ASP A 147 -6.17 5.89 -26.42
N PHE A 148 -6.48 4.92 -25.61
CA PHE A 148 -5.78 3.62 -25.59
C PHE A 148 -6.60 2.46 -26.17
N ARG A 149 -7.68 2.75 -26.96
CA ARG A 149 -8.55 1.69 -27.51
C ARG A 149 -7.81 0.68 -28.38
N GLU A 150 -6.97 1.15 -29.28
CA GLU A 150 -6.17 0.28 -30.14
C GLU A 150 -5.09 -0.47 -29.35
N LEU A 151 -4.44 0.21 -28.38
CA LEU A 151 -3.50 -0.43 -27.46
C LEU A 151 -4.14 -1.61 -26.71
N VAL A 152 -5.37 -1.43 -26.20
CA VAL A 152 -6.07 -2.51 -25.47
C VAL A 152 -6.38 -3.69 -26.39
N LYS A 153 -6.76 -3.45 -27.65
CA LYS A 153 -7.01 -4.52 -28.64
C LYS A 153 -5.74 -5.33 -28.89
N ASP A 154 -4.62 -4.66 -29.14
CA ASP A 154 -3.34 -5.31 -29.37
C ASP A 154 -2.90 -6.14 -28.16
N LEU A 155 -2.95 -5.55 -26.95
CA LEU A 155 -2.59 -6.24 -25.74
C LEU A 155 -3.51 -7.45 -25.45
N ALA A 156 -4.82 -7.31 -25.69
CA ALA A 156 -5.76 -8.42 -25.55
C ALA A 156 -5.47 -9.55 -26.54
N GLY A 157 -5.07 -9.23 -27.77
CA GLY A 157 -4.63 -10.20 -28.78
C GLY A 157 -3.34 -10.93 -28.41
N ILE A 158 -2.40 -10.25 -27.72
CA ILE A 158 -1.13 -10.82 -27.28
C ILE A 158 -1.29 -11.70 -26.03
N PHE A 159 -1.99 -11.19 -25.03
CA PHE A 159 -2.05 -11.85 -23.70
C PHE A 159 -3.25 -12.79 -23.54
N HIS A 160 -4.24 -12.74 -24.43
CA HIS A 160 -5.46 -13.54 -24.36
C HIS A 160 -6.16 -13.48 -22.99
N THR A 161 -6.07 -12.32 -22.33
CA THR A 161 -6.54 -12.08 -20.97
C THR A 161 -7.20 -10.70 -20.93
N ARG A 162 -8.11 -10.49 -19.99
CA ARG A 162 -8.75 -9.18 -19.79
C ARG A 162 -7.70 -8.13 -19.42
N ILE A 163 -7.63 -7.06 -20.20
CA ILE A 163 -6.71 -5.93 -20.00
C ILE A 163 -7.42 -4.82 -19.25
N GLU A 164 -6.83 -4.35 -18.16
CA GLU A 164 -7.26 -3.15 -17.46
C GLU A 164 -6.12 -2.12 -17.45
N LEU A 165 -6.35 -0.95 -18.07
CA LEU A 165 -5.44 0.20 -18.02
C LEU A 165 -5.91 1.17 -16.93
N ARG A 166 -5.02 1.50 -15.99
CA ARG A 166 -5.32 2.36 -14.85
C ARG A 166 -4.36 3.53 -14.79
N GLN A 167 -4.89 4.73 -15.06
CA GLN A 167 -4.12 5.95 -14.86
C GLN A 167 -3.94 6.22 -13.35
N ILE A 168 -2.71 6.51 -12.96
CA ILE A 168 -2.34 6.86 -11.58
C ILE A 168 -1.72 8.26 -11.54
N GLY A 169 -1.77 8.88 -10.38
CA GLY A 169 -1.12 10.18 -10.18
C GLY A 169 0.39 10.04 -9.97
N VAL A 170 1.16 11.10 -10.27
CA VAL A 170 2.63 11.13 -10.12
C VAL A 170 3.12 10.82 -8.70
N ARG A 171 2.30 11.08 -7.67
CA ARG A 171 2.64 10.70 -6.30
C ARG A 171 2.44 9.21 -6.05
N ASP A 172 1.41 8.61 -6.65
CA ASP A 172 1.19 7.17 -6.57
C ASP A 172 2.26 6.41 -7.35
N GLU A 173 2.69 6.95 -8.50
CA GLU A 173 3.87 6.46 -9.22
C GLU A 173 5.10 6.45 -8.31
N SER A 174 5.44 7.58 -7.70
CA SER A 174 6.58 7.67 -6.77
C SER A 174 6.45 6.73 -5.59
N LYS A 175 5.22 6.49 -5.08
CA LYS A 175 4.94 5.56 -4.01
C LYS A 175 5.14 4.10 -4.43
N MET A 176 4.81 3.75 -5.68
CA MET A 176 4.98 2.40 -6.23
C MET A 176 6.45 2.09 -6.51
N ILE A 177 7.17 3.03 -7.12
CA ILE A 177 8.60 2.88 -7.41
C ILE A 177 9.43 2.88 -6.11
N GLY A 178 9.03 3.69 -5.11
CA GLY A 178 9.80 3.89 -3.89
C GLY A 178 11.03 4.78 -4.11
N GLY A 179 11.85 4.91 -3.08
CA GLY A 179 13.10 5.69 -3.14
C GLY A 179 13.33 6.55 -1.90
N LEU A 180 14.38 7.36 -1.95
CA LEU A 180 14.78 8.27 -0.88
C LEU A 180 14.41 9.72 -1.24
N GLY A 181 13.90 10.45 -0.25
CA GLY A 181 13.69 11.90 -0.36
C GLY A 181 14.99 12.67 -0.25
N ILE A 182 14.94 13.98 -0.48
CA ILE A 182 16.09 14.90 -0.30
C ILE A 182 16.62 14.90 1.15
N CYS A 183 15.80 14.45 2.11
CA CYS A 183 16.18 14.27 3.52
C CYS A 183 16.91 12.95 3.79
N GLY A 184 17.18 12.12 2.78
CA GLY A 184 17.82 10.80 2.93
C GLY A 184 16.91 9.70 3.50
N GLN A 185 15.65 10.01 3.82
CA GLN A 185 14.68 9.05 4.32
C GLN A 185 13.83 8.46 3.17
N PRO A 186 13.30 7.22 3.31
CA PRO A 186 12.34 6.69 2.35
C PRO A 186 11.13 7.62 2.20
N PHE A 187 10.57 7.67 1.00
CA PHE A 187 9.44 8.55 0.69
C PHE A 187 8.33 8.46 1.72
N CYS A 188 7.88 9.62 2.25
CA CYS A 188 6.79 9.68 3.23
C CYS A 188 5.53 8.96 2.74
N CYS A 189 5.18 9.11 1.45
CA CYS A 189 4.03 8.47 0.82
C CYS A 189 4.14 6.93 0.76
N SER A 190 5.35 6.38 0.69
CA SER A 190 5.55 4.93 0.72
C SER A 190 5.63 4.38 2.14
N ARG A 191 6.10 5.17 3.12
CA ARG A 191 6.36 4.71 4.48
C ARG A 191 5.14 4.83 5.40
N PHE A 192 4.66 6.04 5.67
CA PHE A 192 3.66 6.28 6.72
C PHE A 192 2.50 7.19 6.28
N LEU A 193 2.72 8.10 5.33
CA LEU A 193 1.73 9.10 4.96
C LEU A 193 0.67 8.49 4.04
N LYS A 194 -0.54 8.32 4.56
CA LYS A 194 -1.68 7.77 3.82
C LYS A 194 -2.56 8.86 3.23
N ASP A 195 -2.81 9.89 4.02
CA ASP A 195 -3.65 11.04 3.67
C ASP A 195 -2.77 12.27 3.51
N PHE A 196 -3.11 13.14 2.55
CA PHE A 196 -2.30 14.28 2.20
C PHE A 196 -3.08 15.57 2.46
N GLN A 197 -2.54 16.40 3.34
CA GLN A 197 -3.04 17.75 3.52
C GLN A 197 -2.62 18.63 2.34
N PRO A 198 -3.43 19.65 1.96
CA PRO A 198 -3.04 20.65 0.99
C PRO A 198 -1.75 21.36 1.42
N VAL A 199 -0.80 21.47 0.50
CA VAL A 199 0.49 22.15 0.73
C VAL A 199 0.56 23.38 -0.15
N SER A 200 1.05 24.49 0.40
CA SER A 200 1.20 25.76 -0.29
C SER A 200 2.63 26.27 -0.23
N ILE A 201 2.99 27.14 -1.19
CA ILE A 201 4.29 27.83 -1.19
C ILE A 201 4.44 28.75 0.04
N LYS A 202 3.30 29.23 0.60
CA LYS A 202 3.30 30.04 1.83
C LYS A 202 3.93 29.29 3.00
N MET A 203 3.64 27.99 3.16
CA MET A 203 4.25 27.15 4.20
C MET A 203 5.78 27.07 4.05
N ALA A 204 6.29 26.94 2.83
CA ALA A 204 7.73 26.95 2.58
C ALA A 204 8.38 28.30 2.96
N LYS A 205 7.69 29.44 2.72
CA LYS A 205 8.15 30.75 3.16
C LYS A 205 8.19 30.89 4.68
N GLU A 206 7.14 30.46 5.36
CA GLU A 206 7.03 30.50 6.82
C GLU A 206 8.12 29.69 7.51
N GLN A 207 8.54 28.59 6.89
CA GLN A 207 9.64 27.73 7.36
C GLN A 207 11.03 28.23 6.91
N GLY A 208 11.12 29.39 6.28
CA GLY A 208 12.40 29.97 5.84
C GLY A 208 13.11 29.21 4.72
N LEU A 209 12.38 28.33 4.00
CA LEU A 209 12.96 27.55 2.92
C LEU A 209 13.17 28.39 1.66
N SER A 210 14.24 28.10 0.94
CA SER A 210 14.46 28.67 -0.39
C SER A 210 13.33 28.25 -1.33
N LEU A 211 12.74 29.22 -2.04
CA LEU A 211 11.65 28.98 -2.99
C LEU A 211 12.11 28.34 -4.31
N ASN A 212 13.37 27.91 -4.38
CA ASN A 212 13.85 27.17 -5.54
C ASN A 212 13.03 25.86 -5.69
N PRO A 213 12.38 25.64 -6.84
CA PRO A 213 11.58 24.43 -7.07
C PRO A 213 12.31 23.13 -6.75
N THR A 214 13.62 23.05 -7.01
CA THR A 214 14.42 21.86 -6.70
C THR A 214 14.55 21.56 -5.21
N LYS A 215 14.39 22.57 -4.35
CA LYS A 215 14.51 22.44 -2.89
C LYS A 215 13.18 22.25 -2.18
N ILE A 216 12.06 22.64 -2.80
CA ILE A 216 10.72 22.52 -2.21
C ILE A 216 9.83 21.49 -2.89
N SER A 217 10.30 20.85 -3.99
CA SER A 217 9.59 19.77 -4.67
C SER A 217 10.08 18.40 -4.19
N GLY A 218 9.15 17.49 -4.01
CA GLY A 218 9.46 16.08 -3.80
C GLY A 218 9.82 15.37 -5.10
N ALA A 219 10.26 14.11 -5.01
CA ALA A 219 10.58 13.28 -6.17
C ALA A 219 9.40 13.10 -7.16
N CYS A 220 8.17 13.29 -6.69
CA CYS A 220 6.96 13.27 -7.53
C CYS A 220 6.72 14.58 -8.33
N GLY A 221 7.62 15.57 -8.27
CA GLY A 221 7.46 16.87 -8.92
C GLY A 221 6.46 17.84 -8.27
N ARG A 222 5.72 17.40 -7.24
CA ARG A 222 4.81 18.25 -6.45
C ARG A 222 5.54 18.81 -5.23
N LEU A 223 4.99 19.86 -4.61
CA LEU A 223 5.51 20.35 -3.33
C LEU A 223 5.66 19.22 -2.31
N MET A 224 6.72 19.26 -1.52
CA MET A 224 7.00 18.27 -0.48
C MET A 224 5.85 18.16 0.48
N CYS A 225 5.36 16.94 0.71
CA CYS A 225 4.23 16.70 1.60
C CYS A 225 4.59 16.93 3.09
N CYS A 226 5.87 16.88 3.45
CA CYS A 226 6.35 17.17 4.81
C CYS A 226 6.16 18.63 5.21
N LEU A 227 6.10 19.59 4.27
CA LEU A 227 5.82 21.00 4.57
C LEU A 227 4.53 21.23 5.38
N ALA A 228 3.58 20.30 5.34
CA ALA A 228 2.35 20.39 6.12
C ALA A 228 2.53 19.97 7.59
N TYR A 229 3.69 19.40 7.95
CA TYR A 229 3.92 18.77 9.26
C TYR A 229 5.15 19.33 10.00
N GLU A 230 5.85 20.24 9.38
CA GLU A 230 6.95 21.02 9.93
C GLU A 230 6.47 22.46 10.25
#